data_4ae2598cb56dba43a8531bf3bfac1266
#
_entry.id   4ae2598cb56dba43a8531bf3bfac1266
#
_cell.length_a   1.000
_cell.length_b   1.000
_cell.length_c   1.000
_cell.angle_alpha   90.00
_cell.angle_beta   90.00
_cell.angle_gamma   90.00
#
_symmetry.space_group_name_H-M   'P 1'
#
loop_
_entity.id
_entity.type
_entity.pdbx_description
1 polymer ?
#
loop_
_entity_poly.entity_id
_entity_poly.type
_entity_poly.pdbx_seq_one_letter_code
_entity_poly.pdbx_strand_id
1 'polypeptide(L)'
;MFYETKDNEHGLPRDPFKSCIVPRPIGWITTLSRDGVVNLAPYSFFNGVAQAPPMVMFSSNGPEKDTLINCEQTGEFVANLATWELREQMNETSAEVDPQVDELSLAGLACEPARLVKPPRVKAAPIHMECLYHQTVELPCDIPGGRNAMVLGRVIGIHIDERVLTDGLVDMAKL
;
A
#
# COMPACT_ATOMS: atom_id res chain seq x y z
N MET A 1 -26.24 4.27 -18.40
CA MET A 1 -26.57 3.53 -17.17
C MET A 1 -26.41 4.47 -15.99
N PHE A 2 -27.35 4.45 -15.05
CA PHE A 2 -27.29 5.16 -13.76
C PHE A 2 -27.83 4.23 -12.68
N TYR A 3 -27.29 4.27 -11.48
CA TYR A 3 -27.81 3.59 -10.29
C TYR A 3 -27.46 4.40 -9.04
N GLU A 4 -28.29 4.27 -8.02
CA GLU A 4 -28.02 4.88 -6.71
C GLU A 4 -27.13 3.93 -5.89
N THR A 5 -26.04 4.43 -5.36
CA THR A 5 -25.06 3.61 -4.60
C THR A 5 -25.65 3.03 -3.32
N LYS A 6 -26.69 3.66 -2.77
CA LYS A 6 -27.41 3.19 -1.58
C LYS A 6 -28.02 1.79 -1.78
N ASP A 7 -28.63 1.57 -2.94
CA ASP A 7 -29.34 0.34 -3.25
C ASP A 7 -28.44 -0.65 -4.02
N ASN A 8 -27.37 -0.14 -4.63
CA ASN A 8 -26.36 -0.86 -5.41
C ASN A 8 -26.96 -1.73 -6.55
N GLU A 9 -28.12 -1.33 -7.07
CA GLU A 9 -28.86 -2.04 -8.12
C GLU A 9 -28.32 -1.71 -9.52
N HIS A 10 -27.05 -1.99 -9.77
CA HIS A 10 -26.39 -1.68 -11.05
C HIS A 10 -26.60 -2.75 -12.14
N GLY A 11 -27.04 -3.97 -11.78
CA GLY A 11 -27.28 -5.06 -12.73
C GLY A 11 -26.04 -5.67 -13.39
N LEU A 12 -24.81 -5.29 -12.93
CA LEU A 12 -23.55 -5.82 -13.42
C LEU A 12 -23.11 -7.05 -12.58
N PRO A 13 -22.29 -7.97 -13.15
CA PRO A 13 -21.83 -9.16 -12.43
C PRO A 13 -20.95 -8.87 -11.20
N ARG A 14 -20.34 -7.69 -11.14
CA ARG A 14 -19.45 -7.25 -10.04
C ARG A 14 -19.66 -5.77 -9.77
N ASP A 15 -19.43 -5.36 -8.53
CA ASP A 15 -19.45 -3.94 -8.13
C ASP A 15 -18.50 -3.12 -9.03
N PRO A 16 -19.00 -2.10 -9.74
CA PRO A 16 -18.23 -1.32 -10.69
C PRO A 16 -17.39 -0.21 -10.03
N PHE A 17 -17.61 0.12 -8.75
CA PHE A 17 -17.02 1.30 -8.11
C PHE A 17 -15.51 1.39 -8.32
N LYS A 18 -14.78 0.32 -7.97
CA LYS A 18 -13.31 0.30 -8.14
C LYS A 18 -12.89 0.42 -9.62
N SER A 19 -13.70 -0.09 -10.55
CA SER A 19 -13.43 -0.01 -11.98
C SER A 19 -13.68 1.38 -12.57
N CYS A 20 -14.45 2.21 -11.88
CA CYS A 20 -14.69 3.61 -12.27
C CYS A 20 -13.56 4.55 -11.83
N ILE A 21 -12.63 4.07 -10.99
CA ILE A 21 -11.49 4.85 -10.48
C ILE A 21 -10.21 4.28 -11.09
N VAL A 22 -9.84 4.73 -12.29
CA VAL A 22 -8.67 4.24 -13.03
C VAL A 22 -7.92 5.40 -13.70
N PRO A 23 -6.58 5.31 -13.85
CA PRO A 23 -5.70 4.29 -13.26
C PRO A 23 -5.57 4.46 -11.74
N ARG A 24 -5.34 3.36 -11.03
CA ARG A 24 -5.01 3.39 -9.60
C ARG A 24 -3.58 2.93 -9.40
N PRO A 25 -2.69 3.74 -8.81
CA PRO A 25 -1.40 3.25 -8.37
C PRO A 25 -1.58 2.28 -7.20
N ILE A 26 -0.68 1.32 -7.08
CA ILE A 26 -0.66 0.38 -5.97
C ILE A 26 0.39 0.83 -4.95
N GLY A 27 -0.06 1.15 -3.75
CA GLY A 27 0.82 1.25 -2.59
C GLY A 27 1.07 -0.15 -2.05
N TRP A 28 2.25 -0.71 -2.29
CA TRP A 28 2.65 -1.98 -1.74
C TRP A 28 3.37 -1.73 -0.43
N ILE A 29 2.64 -1.85 0.67
CA ILE A 29 3.05 -1.30 1.96
C ILE A 29 3.69 -2.37 2.84
N THR A 30 4.94 -2.13 3.24
CA THR A 30 5.64 -2.92 4.25
C THR A 30 5.51 -2.24 5.61
N THR A 31 5.16 -3.00 6.62
CA THR A 31 5.13 -2.57 8.03
C THR A 31 5.80 -3.60 8.93
N LEU A 32 6.05 -3.24 10.18
CA LEU A 32 6.45 -4.15 11.24
C LEU A 32 5.44 -4.10 12.38
N SER A 33 5.09 -5.26 12.91
CA SER A 33 4.36 -5.33 14.17
C SER A 33 5.28 -4.90 15.35
N ARG A 34 4.69 -4.71 16.53
CA ARG A 34 5.49 -4.47 17.75
C ARG A 34 6.43 -5.62 18.08
N ASP A 35 6.07 -6.84 17.69
CA ASP A 35 6.87 -8.05 17.92
C ASP A 35 7.90 -8.29 16.81
N GLY A 36 7.97 -7.40 15.82
CA GLY A 36 8.96 -7.45 14.73
C GLY A 36 8.55 -8.37 13.56
N VAL A 37 7.28 -8.79 13.49
CA VAL A 37 6.76 -9.54 12.34
C VAL A 37 6.57 -8.56 11.17
N VAL A 38 7.12 -8.92 10.02
CA VAL A 38 6.96 -8.16 8.78
C VAL A 38 5.59 -8.44 8.19
N ASN A 39 4.89 -7.38 7.78
CA ASN A 39 3.66 -7.49 7.01
C ASN A 39 3.83 -6.72 5.69
N LEU A 40 3.34 -7.30 4.60
CA LEU A 40 3.36 -6.71 3.26
C LEU A 40 2.00 -6.86 2.59
N ALA A 41 1.34 -5.76 2.29
CA ALA A 41 0.02 -5.78 1.67
C ALA A 41 -0.14 -4.69 0.59
N PRO A 42 -0.86 -4.97 -0.53
CA PRO A 42 -1.14 -4.01 -1.59
C PRO A 42 -2.42 -3.22 -1.33
N TYR A 43 -2.35 -1.92 -1.57
CA TYR A 43 -3.48 -0.99 -1.45
C TYR A 43 -3.66 -0.24 -2.77
N SER A 44 -4.81 -0.45 -3.44
CA SER A 44 -5.11 0.22 -4.71
C SER A 44 -5.77 1.60 -4.54
N PHE A 45 -6.16 1.99 -3.34
CA PHE A 45 -6.44 3.36 -2.98
C PHE A 45 -5.19 3.97 -2.35
N PHE A 46 -4.23 4.31 -3.19
CA PHE A 46 -2.94 4.90 -2.83
C PHE A 46 -2.68 6.11 -3.73
N ASN A 47 -2.15 7.18 -3.15
CA ASN A 47 -1.70 8.35 -3.93
C ASN A 47 -0.75 9.26 -3.14
N GLY A 48 -0.04 10.15 -3.85
CA GLY A 48 0.58 11.34 -3.27
C GLY A 48 -0.48 12.39 -2.95
N VAL A 49 -0.39 13.04 -1.79
CA VAL A 49 -1.38 14.05 -1.34
C VAL A 49 -0.78 15.42 -1.06
N ALA A 50 0.54 15.52 -0.91
CA ALA A 50 1.26 16.78 -0.76
C ALA A 50 2.70 16.67 -1.30
N GLN A 51 3.28 17.80 -1.71
CA GLN A 51 4.63 17.85 -2.26
C GLN A 51 5.64 18.49 -1.30
N ALA A 52 5.20 19.42 -0.45
CA ALA A 52 6.08 20.12 0.49
C ALA A 52 5.39 20.27 1.87
N PRO A 53 5.65 19.36 2.82
CA PRO A 53 6.47 18.14 2.71
C PRO A 53 5.84 17.08 1.81
N PRO A 54 6.63 16.17 1.23
CA PRO A 54 6.06 15.09 0.43
C PRO A 54 5.28 14.13 1.33
N MET A 55 4.03 13.86 0.95
CA MET A 55 3.14 12.98 1.70
C MET A 55 2.39 12.04 0.78
N VAL A 56 2.18 10.82 1.25
CA VAL A 56 1.38 9.79 0.58
C VAL A 56 0.22 9.36 1.47
N MET A 57 -0.80 8.78 0.83
CA MET A 57 -1.91 8.13 1.53
C MET A 57 -2.19 6.75 0.97
N PHE A 58 -2.73 5.87 1.81
CA PHE A 58 -3.43 4.67 1.39
C PHE A 58 -4.67 4.47 2.25
N SER A 59 -5.71 3.81 1.67
CA SER A 59 -6.93 3.49 2.42
C SER A 59 -7.01 2.00 2.73
N SER A 60 -7.24 1.69 3.99
CA SER A 60 -7.62 0.36 4.49
C SER A 60 -9.13 0.31 4.64
N ASN A 61 -9.78 -0.69 4.04
CA ASN A 61 -11.23 -0.79 4.01
C ASN A 61 -11.68 -2.20 4.38
N GLY A 62 -12.80 -2.29 5.09
CA GLY A 62 -13.41 -3.56 5.50
C GLY A 62 -12.92 -4.04 6.88
N PRO A 63 -12.61 -5.32 7.05
CA PRO A 63 -12.04 -5.83 8.30
C PRO A 63 -10.75 -5.10 8.66
N GLU A 64 -10.45 -4.98 9.95
CA GLU A 64 -9.21 -4.35 10.39
C GLU A 64 -7.99 -5.12 9.84
N LYS A 65 -7.00 -4.38 9.34
CA LYS A 65 -5.82 -4.92 8.65
C LYS A 65 -4.56 -4.68 9.47
N ASP A 66 -3.66 -5.66 9.48
CA ASP A 66 -2.37 -5.57 10.19
C ASP A 66 -1.55 -4.35 9.78
N THR A 67 -1.55 -3.99 8.50
CA THR A 67 -0.86 -2.78 8.01
C THR A 67 -1.35 -1.51 8.73
N LEU A 68 -2.67 -1.34 8.91
CA LEU A 68 -3.24 -0.19 9.62
C LEU A 68 -2.82 -0.19 11.09
N ILE A 69 -3.01 -1.33 11.77
CA ILE A 69 -2.61 -1.52 13.17
C ILE A 69 -1.13 -1.21 13.36
N ASN A 70 -0.27 -1.76 12.51
CA ASN A 70 1.17 -1.58 12.57
C ASN A 70 1.56 -0.11 12.37
N CYS A 71 0.99 0.58 11.37
CA CYS A 71 1.24 2.01 11.16
C CYS A 71 0.88 2.84 12.39
N GLU A 72 -0.28 2.61 12.99
CA GLU A 72 -0.74 3.33 14.19
C GLU A 72 0.12 3.01 15.41
N GLN A 73 0.61 1.78 15.54
CA GLN A 73 1.34 1.33 16.71
C GLN A 73 2.84 1.62 16.66
N THR A 74 3.46 1.56 15.48
CA THR A 74 4.91 1.68 15.30
C THR A 74 5.33 3.00 14.68
N GLY A 75 4.41 3.69 14.02
CA GLY A 75 4.65 5.02 13.46
C GLY A 75 5.45 5.03 12.15
N GLU A 76 5.67 3.88 11.53
CA GLU A 76 6.57 3.75 10.38
C GLU A 76 6.02 2.78 9.32
N PHE A 77 6.29 3.05 8.05
CA PHE A 77 6.04 2.12 6.95
C PHE A 77 6.91 2.42 5.73
N VAL A 78 7.00 1.47 4.81
CA VAL A 78 7.60 1.69 3.49
C VAL A 78 6.57 1.42 2.41
N ALA A 79 6.43 2.36 1.46
CA ALA A 79 5.67 2.15 0.25
C ALA A 79 6.62 1.72 -0.88
N ASN A 80 6.42 0.51 -1.39
CA ASN A 80 7.20 -0.08 -2.47
C ASN A 80 6.45 0.05 -3.79
N LEU A 81 7.13 0.32 -4.89
CA LEU A 81 6.52 0.37 -6.21
C LEU A 81 6.32 -1.06 -6.73
N ALA A 82 5.07 -1.43 -6.98
CA ALA A 82 4.74 -2.69 -7.64
C ALA A 82 4.84 -2.50 -9.17
N THR A 83 5.79 -3.19 -9.81
CA THR A 83 5.91 -3.22 -11.27
C THR A 83 5.03 -4.31 -11.87
N TRP A 84 4.89 -4.29 -13.21
CA TRP A 84 4.16 -5.34 -13.92
C TRP A 84 4.75 -6.73 -13.73
N GLU A 85 6.08 -6.84 -13.66
CA GLU A 85 6.80 -8.10 -13.44
C GLU A 85 6.50 -8.71 -12.06
N LEU A 86 6.24 -7.86 -11.06
CA LEU A 86 5.96 -8.27 -9.67
C LEU A 86 4.45 -8.45 -9.38
N ARG A 87 3.58 -8.35 -10.37
CA ARG A 87 2.11 -8.36 -10.18
C ARG A 87 1.60 -9.65 -9.52
N GLU A 88 2.17 -10.81 -9.82
CA GLU A 88 1.76 -12.09 -9.24
C GLU A 88 2.12 -12.16 -7.75
N GLN A 89 3.38 -11.84 -7.42
CA GLN A 89 3.84 -11.79 -6.04
C GLN A 89 3.08 -10.72 -5.23
N MET A 90 2.85 -9.55 -5.82
CA MET A 90 2.04 -8.50 -5.19
C MET A 90 0.62 -8.98 -4.92
N ASN A 91 0.02 -9.72 -5.86
CA ASN A 91 -1.31 -10.28 -5.68
C ASN A 91 -1.34 -11.38 -4.59
N GLU A 92 -0.29 -12.21 -4.48
CA GLU A 92 -0.17 -13.21 -3.40
C GLU A 92 -0.16 -12.55 -2.02
N THR A 93 0.51 -11.40 -1.87
CA THR A 93 0.51 -10.65 -0.60
C THR A 93 -0.81 -9.95 -0.28
N SER A 94 -1.85 -10.10 -1.11
CA SER A 94 -3.21 -9.66 -0.79
C SER A 94 -4.04 -10.70 -0.04
N ALA A 95 -3.50 -11.91 0.17
CA ALA A 95 -4.18 -12.97 0.88
C ALA A 95 -4.44 -12.59 2.35
N GLU A 96 -5.60 -12.97 2.86
CA GLU A 96 -5.91 -12.83 4.29
C GLU A 96 -5.28 -14.03 5.02
N VAL A 97 -4.19 -13.75 5.73
CA VAL A 97 -3.42 -14.74 6.50
C VAL A 97 -3.38 -14.36 7.98
N ASP A 98 -2.89 -15.29 8.83
CA ASP A 98 -2.69 -15.01 10.24
C ASP A 98 -1.64 -13.89 10.43
N PRO A 99 -1.84 -12.95 11.38
CA PRO A 99 -0.90 -11.84 11.65
C PRO A 99 0.55 -12.24 11.97
N GLN A 100 0.80 -13.52 12.27
CA GLN A 100 2.15 -14.06 12.48
C GLN A 100 2.81 -14.57 11.19
N VAL A 101 2.10 -14.54 10.06
CA VAL A 101 2.63 -14.94 8.75
C VAL A 101 3.32 -13.76 8.08
N ASP A 102 4.56 -13.96 7.64
CA ASP A 102 5.31 -13.02 6.83
C ASP A 102 4.94 -13.20 5.34
N GLU A 103 4.17 -12.28 4.79
CA GLU A 103 3.72 -12.33 3.38
C GLU A 103 4.87 -12.20 2.38
N LEU A 104 6.01 -11.58 2.75
CA LEU A 104 7.22 -11.60 1.91
C LEU A 104 7.68 -13.03 1.65
N SER A 105 7.79 -13.82 2.73
CA SER A 105 8.18 -15.22 2.65
C SER A 105 7.16 -16.05 1.88
N LEU A 106 5.87 -15.79 2.09
CA LEU A 106 4.77 -16.46 1.39
C LEU A 106 4.87 -16.25 -0.13
N ALA A 107 5.13 -15.02 -0.56
CA ALA A 107 5.25 -14.64 -1.98
C ALA A 107 6.66 -14.92 -2.57
N GLY A 108 7.56 -15.57 -1.81
CA GLY A 108 8.92 -15.85 -2.27
C GLY A 108 9.76 -14.60 -2.53
N LEU A 109 9.47 -13.51 -1.81
CA LEU A 109 10.15 -12.23 -1.95
C LEU A 109 11.28 -12.09 -0.93
N ALA A 110 12.38 -11.48 -1.35
CA ALA A 110 13.43 -11.02 -0.46
C ALA A 110 13.22 -9.56 -0.06
N CYS A 111 13.66 -9.20 1.14
CA CYS A 111 13.67 -7.81 1.60
C CYS A 111 15.09 -7.29 1.80
N GLU A 112 15.22 -5.98 1.89
CA GLU A 112 16.41 -5.23 2.26
C GLU A 112 16.09 -4.22 3.36
N PRO A 113 17.02 -3.91 4.25
CA PRO A 113 16.79 -2.93 5.30
C PRO A 113 16.53 -1.54 4.69
N ALA A 114 15.60 -0.80 5.28
CA ALA A 114 15.45 0.62 5.05
C ALA A 114 16.60 1.39 5.74
N ARG A 115 16.72 2.70 5.49
CA ARG A 115 17.78 3.54 6.06
C ARG A 115 17.30 4.38 7.23
N LEU A 116 16.05 4.82 7.20
CA LEU A 116 15.51 5.79 8.15
C LEU A 116 14.36 5.24 8.99
N VAL A 117 13.75 4.12 8.57
CA VAL A 117 12.66 3.44 9.25
C VAL A 117 12.97 1.96 9.46
N LYS A 118 12.26 1.29 10.33
CA LYS A 118 12.48 -0.14 10.65
C LYS A 118 11.86 -1.11 9.64
N PRO A 119 10.63 -0.87 9.11
CA PRO A 119 10.06 -1.76 8.12
C PRO A 119 11.00 -1.93 6.91
N PRO A 120 11.20 -3.17 6.41
CA PRO A 120 12.12 -3.42 5.31
C PRO A 120 11.52 -2.99 3.97
N ARG A 121 12.37 -2.90 2.95
CA ARG A 121 12.01 -2.67 1.55
C ARG A 121 11.89 -3.99 0.81
N VAL A 122 10.97 -4.11 -0.13
CA VAL A 122 10.92 -5.25 -1.06
C VAL A 122 12.10 -5.14 -2.04
N LYS A 123 13.07 -6.05 -1.96
CA LYS A 123 14.32 -5.98 -2.72
C LYS A 123 14.12 -5.85 -4.23
N ALA A 124 13.12 -6.52 -4.77
CA ALA A 124 12.86 -6.54 -6.22
C ALA A 124 12.17 -5.26 -6.74
N ALA A 125 11.53 -4.47 -5.86
CA ALA A 125 10.89 -3.23 -6.26
C ALA A 125 11.93 -2.15 -6.58
N PRO A 126 11.77 -1.39 -7.69
CA PRO A 126 12.79 -0.43 -8.12
C PRO A 126 12.73 0.92 -7.39
N ILE A 127 11.62 1.23 -6.75
CA ILE A 127 11.43 2.49 -6.01
C ILE A 127 10.78 2.20 -4.66
N HIS A 128 11.28 2.88 -3.61
CA HIS A 128 10.73 2.78 -2.27
C HIS A 128 10.64 4.15 -1.62
N MET A 129 9.57 4.38 -0.89
CA MET A 129 9.38 5.58 -0.07
C MET A 129 9.33 5.19 1.40
N GLU A 130 10.31 5.64 2.18
CA GLU A 130 10.34 5.48 3.63
C GLU A 130 9.48 6.56 4.28
N CYS A 131 8.51 6.14 5.08
CA CYS A 131 7.46 7.01 5.58
C CYS A 131 7.36 6.98 7.10
N LEU A 132 7.17 8.15 7.69
CA LEU A 132 6.65 8.29 9.05
C LEU A 132 5.13 8.43 8.99
N TYR A 133 4.44 7.62 9.79
CA TYR A 133 3.01 7.76 10.00
C TYR A 133 2.69 9.16 10.52
N HIS A 134 1.70 9.82 9.93
CA HIS A 134 1.26 11.14 10.34
C HIS A 134 -0.05 11.07 11.12
N GLN A 135 -1.08 10.49 10.51
CA GLN A 135 -2.40 10.28 11.14
C GLN A 135 -3.25 9.29 10.35
N THR A 136 -4.25 8.75 11.02
CA THR A 136 -5.37 8.04 10.41
C THR A 136 -6.58 8.97 10.36
N VAL A 137 -7.24 9.03 9.20
CA VAL A 137 -8.54 9.69 9.03
C VAL A 137 -9.61 8.61 8.94
N GLU A 138 -10.50 8.58 9.93
CA GLU A 138 -11.64 7.67 9.93
C GLU A 138 -12.65 8.08 8.86
N LEU A 139 -13.14 7.09 8.12
CA LEU A 139 -14.15 7.27 7.08
C LEU A 139 -15.41 6.48 7.46
N PRO A 140 -16.61 6.92 7.01
CA PRO A 140 -17.83 6.15 7.22
C PRO A 140 -17.68 4.71 6.71
N CYS A 141 -18.20 3.74 7.49
CA CYS A 141 -18.18 2.33 7.14
C CYS A 141 -19.56 1.72 7.36
N ASP A 142 -20.16 1.24 6.29
CA ASP A 142 -21.49 0.58 6.31
C ASP A 142 -21.38 -0.94 6.54
N ILE A 143 -20.13 -1.47 6.65
CA ILE A 143 -19.89 -2.89 6.94
C ILE A 143 -19.94 -3.11 8.44
N PRO A 144 -20.84 -3.94 8.99
CA PRO A 144 -20.90 -4.22 10.41
C PRO A 144 -19.57 -4.80 10.93
N GLY A 145 -18.99 -4.13 11.94
CA GLY A 145 -17.67 -4.50 12.49
C GLY A 145 -16.49 -4.17 11.59
N GLY A 146 -16.72 -3.52 10.45
CA GLY A 146 -15.67 -3.05 9.56
C GLY A 146 -15.14 -1.68 9.97
N ARG A 147 -13.98 -1.32 9.40
CA ARG A 147 -13.34 -0.02 9.55
C ARG A 147 -12.84 0.47 8.19
N ASN A 148 -13.26 1.66 7.81
CA ASN A 148 -12.70 2.37 6.66
C ASN A 148 -11.81 3.50 7.17
N ALA A 149 -10.55 3.46 6.81
CA ALA A 149 -9.57 4.41 7.31
C ALA A 149 -8.56 4.80 6.21
N MET A 150 -8.17 6.07 6.20
CA MET A 150 -7.12 6.57 5.33
C MET A 150 -5.89 6.92 6.16
N VAL A 151 -4.80 6.22 5.91
CA VAL A 151 -3.50 6.48 6.54
C VAL A 151 -2.76 7.55 5.74
N LEU A 152 -2.29 8.58 6.42
CA LEU A 152 -1.39 9.60 5.89
C LEU A 152 0.03 9.36 6.40
N GLY A 153 1.01 9.36 5.49
CA GLY A 153 2.41 9.23 5.81
C GLY A 153 3.26 10.34 5.19
N ARG A 154 4.22 10.85 5.98
CA ARG A 154 5.24 11.78 5.50
C ARG A 154 6.40 10.97 4.92
N VAL A 155 6.71 11.19 3.65
CA VAL A 155 7.89 10.60 3.00
C VAL A 155 9.13 11.32 3.51
N ILE A 156 10.06 10.54 4.10
CA ILE A 156 11.32 11.06 4.66
C ILE A 156 12.55 10.55 3.92
N GLY A 157 12.40 9.53 3.07
CA GLY A 157 13.46 8.97 2.23
C GLY A 157 12.89 8.32 0.99
N ILE A 158 13.61 8.41 -0.12
CA ILE A 158 13.23 7.77 -1.38
C ILE A 158 14.45 7.02 -1.93
N HIS A 159 14.25 5.73 -2.24
CA HIS A 159 15.21 4.91 -2.96
C HIS A 159 14.75 4.79 -4.41
N ILE A 160 15.66 4.99 -5.33
CA ILE A 160 15.42 4.81 -6.78
C ILE A 160 16.57 3.98 -7.32
N ASP A 161 16.25 2.83 -7.91
CA ASP A 161 17.23 2.00 -8.60
C ASP A 161 17.69 2.74 -9.87
N GLU A 162 19.01 2.86 -10.07
CA GLU A 162 19.59 3.54 -11.23
C GLU A 162 19.16 2.92 -12.56
N ARG A 163 18.79 1.64 -12.57
CA ARG A 163 18.28 0.94 -13.75
C ARG A 163 17.01 1.58 -14.34
N VAL A 164 16.19 2.21 -13.50
CA VAL A 164 14.96 2.88 -13.95
C VAL A 164 15.14 4.35 -14.26
N LEU A 165 16.40 4.82 -14.34
CA LEU A 165 16.72 6.19 -14.76
C LEU A 165 17.16 6.24 -16.23
N THR A 166 16.77 7.32 -16.93
CA THR A 166 17.25 7.69 -18.24
C THR A 166 17.48 9.20 -18.22
N ASP A 167 18.70 9.64 -18.55
CA ASP A 167 19.11 11.06 -18.55
C ASP A 167 18.78 11.82 -17.25
N GLY A 168 18.89 11.14 -16.10
CA GLY A 168 18.63 11.69 -14.77
C GLY A 168 17.14 11.80 -14.40
N LEU A 169 16.25 11.25 -15.21
CA LEU A 169 14.80 11.19 -14.97
C LEU A 169 14.33 9.74 -14.73
N VAL A 170 13.31 9.60 -13.92
CA VAL A 170 12.63 8.30 -13.77
C VAL A 170 11.94 7.96 -15.09
N ASP A 171 12.33 6.86 -15.70
CA ASP A 171 11.81 6.40 -16.98
C ASP A 171 10.60 5.49 -16.77
N MET A 172 9.42 6.02 -17.07
CA MET A 172 8.15 5.31 -16.89
C MET A 172 8.03 4.04 -17.76
N ALA A 173 8.80 3.92 -18.84
CA ALA A 173 8.82 2.72 -19.68
C ALA A 173 9.62 1.56 -19.05
N LYS A 174 10.38 1.85 -17.98
CA LYS A 174 11.18 0.88 -17.23
C LYS A 174 10.52 0.49 -15.90
N LEU A 175 9.32 0.97 -15.63
CA LEU A 175 8.48 0.71 -14.45
C LEU A 175 7.24 -0.15 -14.84
#